data_9fabb2e3d3afcfa4788b5e27ae713dc8
#
_entry.id   9fabb2e3d3afcfa4788b5e27ae713dc8
#
_cell.length_a   1.000
_cell.length_b   1.000
_cell.length_c   1.000
_cell.angle_alpha   90.00
_cell.angle_beta   90.00
_cell.angle_gamma   90.00
#
_symmetry.space_group_name_H-M   'P 1'
#
loop_
_entity.id
_entity.type
_entity.pdbx_description
1 polymer ?
#
loop_
_entity_poly.entity_id
_entity_poly.type
_entity_poly.pdbx_seq_one_letter_code
_entity_poly.pdbx_strand_id
1 'polypeptide(L)'
;NKKKMKKTVITMLLALVAVAGMAQERKVSGTLTDRDTKEAVPYVTVQLLKQDSTYVAGAISDEAGNFTVAAPENGKYIVRLSYVGYKTTCKNVSVSDDKDVSMGRIEMGADAIMLKGATVTGQAAKVVLKEDTFEYNASAYRVPEGSTIEALVKKLPGAEITEEGTIKMNGKEVKKILVDGKEFMTGDTKTALKNLPTSIIEKVKAYDQQSDLARVTGIDDGEEQTVLDFGLKKGMNKGYMSNIDLSLGTQGRYAEKLMGAYFNDKMRVMVFGDANNVNDTGFGGGSRGGFGQARQGLNASKMLGANFNYMGNKKLQMDGSVRWNHSDGDQNTRTSTENFVSSTGAFSNSLSQKYTRSNSWDFRFRLEWQPDSMTNIMFRPSAQYSTSDSETGSVSASYNEDPY
;
A
#
# COMPACT_ATOMS: atom_id res chain seq x y z
N ASN A 1 -21.27 -71.10 46.64
CA ASN A 1 -21.98 -69.81 46.33
C ASN A 1 -21.17 -68.76 45.56
N LYS A 2 -19.84 -68.57 45.80
CA LYS A 2 -19.02 -67.56 45.12
C LYS A 2 -18.82 -67.85 43.61
N LYS A 3 -18.80 -69.09 43.16
CA LYS A 3 -18.61 -69.50 41.74
C LYS A 3 -19.86 -69.26 40.88
N LYS A 4 -21.07 -69.41 41.48
CA LYS A 4 -22.35 -69.11 40.82
C LYS A 4 -22.58 -67.61 40.67
N MET A 5 -22.19 -66.79 41.67
CA MET A 5 -22.31 -65.36 41.65
C MET A 5 -21.38 -64.73 40.63
N LYS A 6 -20.17 -65.26 40.46
CA LYS A 6 -19.24 -64.79 39.39
C LYS A 6 -19.75 -65.01 37.97
N LYS A 7 -20.41 -66.22 37.76
CA LYS A 7 -20.98 -66.51 36.42
C LYS A 7 -22.19 -65.58 36.13
N THR A 8 -23.03 -65.33 37.12
CA THR A 8 -24.22 -64.45 36.95
C THR A 8 -23.79 -62.98 36.68
N VAL A 9 -22.75 -62.53 37.39
CA VAL A 9 -22.23 -61.15 37.16
C VAL A 9 -21.56 -61.04 35.78
N ILE A 10 -20.82 -62.06 35.33
CA ILE A 10 -20.21 -62.07 33.98
C ILE A 10 -21.27 -62.13 32.88
N THR A 11 -22.31 -62.91 33.06
CA THR A 11 -23.45 -63.00 32.10
C THR A 11 -24.22 -61.67 32.04
N MET A 12 -24.41 -61.00 33.19
CA MET A 12 -25.07 -59.70 33.26
C MET A 12 -24.22 -58.59 32.65
N LEU A 13 -22.89 -58.67 32.83
CA LEU A 13 -21.95 -57.73 32.17
C LEU A 13 -21.89 -57.96 30.64
N LEU A 14 -21.92 -59.21 30.17
CA LEU A 14 -21.98 -59.53 28.75
C LEU A 14 -23.32 -59.14 28.11
N ALA A 15 -24.46 -59.26 28.86
CA ALA A 15 -25.76 -58.78 28.39
C ALA A 15 -25.81 -57.24 28.32
N LEU A 16 -25.13 -56.52 29.24
CA LEU A 16 -25.02 -55.03 29.20
C LEU A 16 -24.18 -54.54 28.02
N VAL A 17 -23.15 -55.27 27.64
CA VAL A 17 -22.31 -54.93 26.46
C VAL A 17 -23.04 -55.24 25.15
N ALA A 18 -23.94 -56.24 25.12
CA ALA A 18 -24.72 -56.57 23.93
C ALA A 18 -25.83 -55.53 23.63
N VAL A 19 -26.32 -54.81 24.65
CA VAL A 19 -27.33 -53.75 24.47
C VAL A 19 -26.70 -52.43 24.01
N ALA A 20 -25.43 -52.20 24.27
CA ALA A 20 -24.70 -50.98 23.82
C ALA A 20 -24.33 -51.01 22.32
N GLY A 21 -24.52 -52.13 21.62
CA GLY A 21 -24.10 -52.32 20.23
C GLY A 21 -25.16 -52.10 19.15
N MET A 22 -26.39 -51.71 19.48
CA MET A 22 -27.45 -51.46 18.50
C MET A 22 -27.91 -49.99 18.47
N ALA A 23 -26.94 -49.09 18.33
CA ALA A 23 -27.27 -47.77 17.80
C ALA A 23 -27.49 -47.94 16.28
N GLN A 24 -28.72 -48.16 15.86
CA GLN A 24 -29.08 -48.18 14.45
C GLN A 24 -28.81 -46.81 13.87
N GLU A 25 -27.74 -46.68 13.09
CA GLU A 25 -27.41 -45.41 12.40
C GLU A 25 -28.50 -45.11 11.38
N ARG A 26 -29.24 -44.03 11.61
CA ARG A 26 -30.26 -43.53 10.68
C ARG A 26 -29.54 -42.87 9.50
N LYS A 27 -30.06 -43.12 8.31
CA LYS A 27 -29.44 -42.62 7.08
C LYS A 27 -30.34 -41.58 6.41
N VAL A 28 -29.75 -40.49 5.99
CA VAL A 28 -30.37 -39.51 5.11
C VAL A 28 -29.80 -39.72 3.72
N SER A 29 -30.63 -40.02 2.75
CA SER A 29 -30.23 -40.33 1.39
C SER A 29 -30.96 -39.46 0.35
N GLY A 30 -30.39 -39.33 -0.82
CA GLY A 30 -31.00 -38.60 -1.94
C GLY A 30 -30.20 -38.73 -3.22
N THR A 31 -30.74 -38.22 -4.32
CA THR A 31 -30.09 -38.20 -5.63
C THR A 31 -29.97 -36.75 -6.12
N LEU A 32 -28.78 -36.35 -6.56
CA LEU A 32 -28.45 -35.00 -7.00
C LEU A 32 -28.47 -34.94 -8.50
N THR A 33 -29.20 -33.98 -9.05
CA THR A 33 -29.27 -33.76 -10.49
C THR A 33 -29.07 -32.28 -10.82
N ASP A 34 -28.53 -32.02 -11.98
CA ASP A 34 -28.46 -30.67 -12.55
C ASP A 34 -29.90 -30.18 -12.88
N ARG A 35 -30.17 -28.91 -12.58
CA ARG A 35 -31.49 -28.33 -12.81
C ARG A 35 -31.85 -28.23 -14.28
N ASP A 36 -30.89 -27.92 -15.13
CA ASP A 36 -31.08 -27.57 -16.53
C ASP A 36 -30.93 -28.79 -17.45
N THR A 37 -29.88 -29.59 -17.21
CA THR A 37 -29.61 -30.81 -18.05
C THR A 37 -30.33 -32.05 -17.53
N LYS A 38 -30.78 -32.07 -16.26
CA LYS A 38 -31.37 -33.23 -15.57
C LYS A 38 -30.43 -34.42 -15.39
N GLU A 39 -29.16 -34.25 -15.72
CA GLU A 39 -28.11 -35.25 -15.56
C GLU A 39 -27.73 -35.38 -14.07
N ALA A 40 -27.18 -36.54 -13.69
CA ALA A 40 -26.64 -36.74 -12.35
C ALA A 40 -25.42 -35.84 -12.08
N VAL A 41 -25.33 -35.27 -10.87
CA VAL A 41 -24.16 -34.49 -10.46
C VAL A 41 -23.32 -35.35 -9.51
N PRO A 42 -22.18 -35.89 -9.98
CA PRO A 42 -21.31 -36.73 -9.16
C PRO A 42 -20.40 -35.90 -8.25
N TYR A 43 -19.88 -36.53 -7.21
CA TYR A 43 -18.83 -36.01 -6.31
C TYR A 43 -19.19 -34.73 -5.56
N VAL A 44 -20.47 -34.48 -5.35
CA VAL A 44 -20.95 -33.33 -4.55
C VAL A 44 -20.64 -33.56 -3.08
N THR A 45 -20.08 -32.56 -2.43
CA THR A 45 -19.90 -32.57 -0.98
C THR A 45 -21.24 -32.37 -0.28
N VAL A 46 -21.65 -33.34 0.53
CA VAL A 46 -22.86 -33.35 1.32
C VAL A 46 -22.49 -33.19 2.79
N GLN A 47 -23.03 -32.19 3.46
CA GLN A 47 -22.82 -31.92 4.88
C GLN A 47 -24.17 -31.94 5.59
N LEU A 48 -24.24 -32.72 6.68
CA LEU A 48 -25.38 -32.72 7.61
C LEU A 48 -25.05 -31.77 8.76
N LEU A 49 -25.86 -30.74 8.95
CA LEU A 49 -25.66 -29.69 9.95
C LEU A 49 -26.87 -29.64 10.89
N LYS A 50 -26.67 -29.27 12.16
CA LYS A 50 -27.73 -28.87 13.06
C LYS A 50 -28.36 -27.54 12.63
N GLN A 51 -29.48 -27.14 13.23
CA GLN A 51 -30.16 -25.88 12.93
C GLN A 51 -29.30 -24.64 13.21
N ASP A 52 -28.31 -24.75 14.10
CA ASP A 52 -27.33 -23.73 14.46
C ASP A 52 -26.09 -23.76 13.53
N SER A 53 -26.14 -24.52 12.43
CA SER A 53 -25.06 -24.75 11.49
C SER A 53 -23.86 -25.55 12.01
N THR A 54 -23.98 -26.18 13.16
CA THR A 54 -22.95 -27.10 13.70
C THR A 54 -22.85 -28.34 12.80
N TYR A 55 -21.64 -28.70 12.39
CA TYR A 55 -21.36 -29.87 11.57
C TYR A 55 -21.61 -31.17 12.35
N VAL A 56 -22.33 -32.12 11.73
CA VAL A 56 -22.66 -33.41 12.31
C VAL A 56 -22.00 -34.56 11.58
N ALA A 57 -22.20 -34.64 10.25
CA ALA A 57 -21.66 -35.71 9.43
C ALA A 57 -21.52 -35.21 7.98
N GLY A 58 -20.75 -35.94 7.16
CA GLY A 58 -20.60 -35.64 5.75
C GLY A 58 -20.45 -36.87 4.88
N ALA A 59 -20.78 -36.71 3.61
CA ALA A 59 -20.61 -37.70 2.56
C ALA A 59 -20.28 -37.02 1.22
N ILE A 60 -19.91 -37.83 0.24
CA ILE A 60 -19.72 -37.41 -1.16
C ILE A 60 -20.67 -38.24 -2.00
N SER A 61 -21.36 -37.59 -2.99
CA SER A 61 -22.21 -38.33 -3.92
C SER A 61 -21.39 -39.21 -4.86
N ASP A 62 -21.99 -40.36 -5.24
CA ASP A 62 -21.41 -41.30 -6.21
C ASP A 62 -21.53 -40.78 -7.67
N GLU A 63 -21.05 -41.57 -8.63
CA GLU A 63 -21.12 -41.25 -10.05
C GLU A 63 -22.55 -41.09 -10.59
N ALA A 64 -23.55 -41.72 -9.98
CA ALA A 64 -24.95 -41.60 -10.29
C ALA A 64 -25.64 -40.45 -9.52
N GLY A 65 -24.89 -39.65 -8.76
CA GLY A 65 -25.38 -38.51 -7.97
C GLY A 65 -26.05 -38.94 -6.65
N ASN A 66 -26.00 -40.22 -6.24
CA ASN A 66 -26.60 -40.66 -5.01
C ASN A 66 -25.71 -40.35 -3.80
N PHE A 67 -26.30 -39.95 -2.69
CA PHE A 67 -25.59 -39.77 -1.45
C PHE A 67 -26.31 -40.44 -0.28
N THR A 68 -25.54 -40.79 0.71
CA THR A 68 -26.05 -41.29 1.99
C THR A 68 -25.19 -40.74 3.12
N VAL A 69 -25.79 -40.06 4.08
CA VAL A 69 -25.09 -39.49 5.25
C VAL A 69 -25.76 -40.00 6.53
N ALA A 70 -24.98 -40.37 7.53
CA ALA A 70 -25.46 -40.85 8.81
C ALA A 70 -25.96 -39.69 9.69
N ALA A 71 -27.14 -39.87 10.29
CA ALA A 71 -27.71 -38.97 11.29
C ALA A 71 -27.64 -39.67 12.66
N PRO A 72 -26.84 -39.17 13.62
CA PRO A 72 -26.62 -39.85 14.90
C PRO A 72 -27.85 -39.84 15.82
N GLU A 73 -28.71 -38.82 15.70
CA GLU A 73 -29.86 -38.60 16.61
C GLU A 73 -31.10 -38.21 15.83
N ASN A 74 -32.30 -38.41 16.46
CA ASN A 74 -33.53 -37.82 15.93
C ASN A 74 -33.49 -36.30 16.08
N GLY A 75 -33.92 -35.59 15.06
CA GLY A 75 -33.90 -34.13 15.08
C GLY A 75 -34.10 -33.47 13.72
N LYS A 76 -34.09 -32.16 13.75
CA LYS A 76 -34.12 -31.34 12.52
C LYS A 76 -32.69 -30.99 12.11
N TYR A 77 -32.37 -31.27 10.86
CA TYR A 77 -31.06 -31.03 10.28
C TYR A 77 -31.17 -30.20 9.00
N ILE A 78 -30.05 -29.65 8.59
CA ILE A 78 -29.86 -28.97 7.31
C ILE A 78 -28.86 -29.81 6.51
N VAL A 79 -29.28 -30.29 5.34
CA VAL A 79 -28.40 -30.90 4.35
C VAL A 79 -27.86 -29.77 3.44
N ARG A 80 -26.57 -29.53 3.55
CA ARG A 80 -25.87 -28.55 2.73
C ARG A 80 -25.09 -29.28 1.63
N LEU A 81 -25.39 -28.91 0.39
CA LEU A 81 -24.83 -29.47 -0.82
C LEU A 81 -23.92 -28.45 -1.48
N SER A 82 -22.66 -28.78 -1.74
CA SER A 82 -21.71 -27.87 -2.38
C SER A 82 -20.87 -28.61 -3.43
N TYR A 83 -20.76 -28.01 -4.61
CA TYR A 83 -19.96 -28.51 -5.72
C TYR A 83 -19.44 -27.36 -6.58
N VAL A 84 -18.25 -27.51 -7.12
CA VAL A 84 -17.64 -26.47 -7.95
C VAL A 84 -18.49 -26.22 -9.20
N GLY A 85 -18.85 -24.95 -9.46
CA GLY A 85 -19.74 -24.57 -10.57
C GLY A 85 -21.23 -24.57 -10.25
N TYR A 86 -21.64 -24.96 -9.06
CA TYR A 86 -23.03 -24.98 -8.63
C TYR A 86 -23.29 -24.09 -7.42
N LYS A 87 -24.48 -23.50 -7.34
CA LYS A 87 -24.92 -22.76 -6.16
C LYS A 87 -25.05 -23.70 -4.97
N THR A 88 -24.43 -23.34 -3.84
CA THR A 88 -24.62 -24.07 -2.60
C THR A 88 -26.12 -24.16 -2.27
N THR A 89 -26.63 -25.38 -2.11
CA THR A 89 -28.03 -25.65 -1.85
C THR A 89 -28.16 -26.18 -0.45
N CYS A 90 -29.07 -25.59 0.33
CA CYS A 90 -29.42 -26.08 1.66
C CYS A 90 -30.87 -26.58 1.68
N LYS A 91 -31.12 -27.76 2.26
CA LYS A 91 -32.44 -28.37 2.42
C LYS A 91 -32.62 -28.82 3.85
N ASN A 92 -33.78 -28.52 4.42
CA ASN A 92 -34.13 -29.01 5.75
C ASN A 92 -34.60 -30.47 5.66
N VAL A 93 -34.20 -31.28 6.61
CA VAL A 93 -34.63 -32.66 6.77
C VAL A 93 -34.94 -32.92 8.24
N SER A 94 -35.98 -33.70 8.51
CA SER A 94 -36.35 -34.15 9.85
C SER A 94 -36.18 -35.66 9.94
N VAL A 95 -35.36 -36.08 10.87
CA VAL A 95 -35.12 -37.51 11.18
C VAL A 95 -35.91 -37.85 12.43
N SER A 96 -36.86 -38.79 12.31
CA SER A 96 -37.72 -39.24 13.39
C SER A 96 -37.95 -40.74 13.27
N ASP A 97 -38.44 -41.35 14.36
CA ASP A 97 -38.91 -42.75 14.43
C ASP A 97 -37.87 -43.81 14.06
N ASP A 98 -36.59 -43.53 14.25
CA ASP A 98 -35.49 -44.46 14.00
C ASP A 98 -35.50 -45.08 12.57
N LYS A 99 -35.98 -44.31 11.58
CA LYS A 99 -36.06 -44.72 10.18
C LYS A 99 -35.13 -43.90 9.28
N ASP A 100 -34.68 -44.53 8.22
CA ASP A 100 -33.96 -43.86 7.15
C ASP A 100 -34.90 -42.86 6.45
N VAL A 101 -34.32 -41.69 6.10
CA VAL A 101 -35.06 -40.63 5.44
C VAL A 101 -34.50 -40.46 4.00
N SER A 102 -35.40 -40.63 3.02
CA SER A 102 -35.08 -40.31 1.65
C SER A 102 -35.56 -38.91 1.29
N MET A 103 -34.66 -38.06 0.82
CA MET A 103 -34.97 -36.72 0.35
C MET A 103 -35.37 -36.67 -1.14
N GLY A 104 -35.35 -37.85 -1.79
CA GLY A 104 -35.67 -37.97 -3.21
C GLY A 104 -34.64 -37.25 -4.09
N ARG A 105 -35.12 -36.71 -5.23
CA ARG A 105 -34.28 -35.99 -6.18
C ARG A 105 -34.15 -34.53 -5.76
N ILE A 106 -32.91 -34.03 -5.68
CA ILE A 106 -32.58 -32.64 -5.35
C ILE A 106 -31.86 -32.01 -6.56
N GLU A 107 -32.47 -30.96 -7.08
CA GLU A 107 -31.90 -30.22 -8.23
C GLU A 107 -30.93 -29.15 -7.77
N MET A 108 -29.73 -29.14 -8.36
CA MET A 108 -28.69 -28.14 -8.16
C MET A 108 -28.63 -27.21 -9.38
N GLY A 109 -28.66 -25.90 -9.14
CA GLY A 109 -28.55 -24.91 -10.20
C GLY A 109 -27.09 -24.50 -10.40
N ALA A 110 -26.67 -24.37 -11.66
CA ALA A 110 -25.35 -23.86 -11.99
C ALA A 110 -25.17 -22.44 -11.43
N ASP A 111 -23.95 -22.13 -10.94
CA ASP A 111 -23.57 -20.78 -10.53
C ASP A 111 -22.90 -20.07 -11.68
N ALA A 112 -23.70 -19.32 -12.48
CA ALA A 112 -23.21 -18.56 -13.60
C ALA A 112 -22.16 -17.47 -13.22
N ILE A 113 -22.07 -17.13 -11.95
CA ILE A 113 -21.08 -16.16 -11.45
C ILE A 113 -19.70 -16.83 -11.28
N MET A 114 -19.66 -18.11 -10.90
CA MET A 114 -18.38 -18.82 -10.79
C MET A 114 -17.73 -19.14 -12.13
N LEU A 115 -18.49 -19.28 -13.21
CA LEU A 115 -17.95 -19.51 -14.57
C LEU A 115 -17.28 -18.27 -15.16
N LYS A 116 -17.55 -17.07 -14.63
CA LYS A 116 -16.83 -15.84 -14.97
C LYS A 116 -15.59 -15.59 -14.09
N GLY A 117 -15.40 -16.36 -13.03
CA GLY A 117 -14.39 -16.13 -12.01
C GLY A 117 -13.17 -17.06 -12.04
N ALA A 118 -13.04 -17.96 -13.02
CA ALA A 118 -11.76 -18.59 -13.31
C ALA A 118 -10.92 -17.65 -14.18
N THR A 119 -10.75 -16.41 -13.77
CA THR A 119 -9.57 -15.65 -14.14
C THR A 119 -8.42 -16.36 -13.44
N VAL A 120 -7.66 -17.12 -14.18
CA VAL A 120 -6.28 -17.42 -13.81
C VAL A 120 -5.61 -16.04 -13.70
N THR A 121 -5.62 -15.46 -12.53
CA THR A 121 -4.70 -14.39 -12.19
C THR A 121 -3.34 -15.06 -12.17
N GLY A 122 -2.75 -15.23 -13.34
CA GLY A 122 -1.31 -15.31 -13.41
C GLY A 122 -0.84 -14.09 -12.63
N GLN A 123 -0.13 -14.29 -11.51
CA GLN A 123 0.49 -13.15 -10.83
C GLN A 123 1.37 -12.52 -11.90
N ALA A 124 0.96 -11.35 -12.39
CA ALA A 124 1.77 -10.59 -13.29
C ALA A 124 3.14 -10.45 -12.61
N ALA A 125 4.21 -10.71 -13.36
CA ALA A 125 5.56 -10.64 -12.80
C ALA A 125 5.71 -9.32 -12.09
N LYS A 126 6.28 -9.34 -10.88
CA LYS A 126 6.47 -8.11 -10.09
C LYS A 126 7.33 -7.10 -10.83
N VAL A 127 8.33 -7.60 -11.55
CA VAL A 127 9.29 -6.84 -12.34
C VAL A 127 9.51 -7.56 -13.67
N VAL A 128 9.51 -6.80 -14.75
CA VAL A 128 9.87 -7.28 -16.08
C VAL A 128 10.92 -6.35 -16.66
N LEU A 129 12.01 -6.88 -17.15
CA LEU A 129 12.99 -6.13 -17.94
C LEU A 129 12.57 -6.19 -19.41
N LYS A 130 12.32 -5.03 -20.02
CA LYS A 130 12.04 -4.85 -21.43
C LYS A 130 13.09 -3.95 -22.04
N GLU A 131 13.96 -4.51 -22.85
CA GLU A 131 15.14 -3.79 -23.34
C GLU A 131 15.92 -3.23 -22.16
N ASP A 132 16.08 -1.91 -22.07
CA ASP A 132 16.78 -1.22 -20.98
C ASP A 132 15.83 -0.63 -19.92
N THR A 133 14.53 -1.01 -19.92
CA THR A 133 13.52 -0.49 -19.03
C THR A 133 13.07 -1.56 -18.01
N PHE A 134 13.23 -1.27 -16.72
CA PHE A 134 12.59 -2.06 -15.66
C PHE A 134 11.13 -1.61 -15.51
N GLU A 135 10.19 -2.50 -15.76
CA GLU A 135 8.77 -2.25 -15.56
C GLU A 135 8.28 -3.01 -14.31
N TYR A 136 7.86 -2.28 -13.29
CA TYR A 136 7.34 -2.79 -12.03
C TYR A 136 5.81 -2.71 -12.03
N ASN A 137 5.13 -3.78 -11.68
CA ASN A 137 3.69 -3.78 -11.47
C ASN A 137 3.37 -3.21 -10.08
N ALA A 138 2.79 -2.01 -10.02
CA ALA A 138 2.52 -1.34 -8.75
C ALA A 138 1.62 -2.16 -7.81
N SER A 139 0.64 -2.91 -8.36
CA SER A 139 -0.28 -3.74 -7.57
C SER A 139 0.38 -4.94 -6.88
N ALA A 140 1.58 -5.33 -7.32
CA ALA A 140 2.35 -6.42 -6.71
C ALA A 140 3.06 -6.00 -5.41
N TYR A 141 3.08 -4.70 -5.10
CA TYR A 141 3.72 -4.13 -3.91
C TYR A 141 2.65 -3.58 -2.96
N ARG A 142 2.50 -4.22 -1.81
CA ARG A 142 1.53 -3.78 -0.81
C ARG A 142 2.03 -2.54 -0.09
N VAL A 143 1.28 -1.46 -0.19
CA VAL A 143 1.47 -0.21 0.55
C VAL A 143 0.19 0.10 1.34
N PRO A 144 0.27 0.82 2.46
CA PRO A 144 -0.93 1.27 3.18
C PRO A 144 -1.85 2.09 2.27
N GLU A 145 -3.15 2.01 2.51
CA GLU A 145 -4.13 2.83 1.80
C GLU A 145 -3.86 4.32 2.07
N GLY A 146 -4.05 5.16 1.06
CA GLY A 146 -3.73 6.58 1.15
C GLY A 146 -2.25 6.93 1.05
N SER A 147 -1.36 5.95 0.87
CA SER A 147 0.08 6.21 0.72
C SER A 147 0.40 6.94 -0.58
N THR A 148 1.46 7.73 -0.54
CA THR A 148 2.08 8.36 -1.72
C THR A 148 3.06 7.41 -2.41
N ILE A 149 3.50 7.78 -3.62
CA ILE A 149 4.47 6.96 -4.38
C ILE A 149 5.80 6.77 -3.66
N GLU A 150 6.13 7.57 -2.66
CA GLU A 150 7.30 7.34 -1.79
C GLU A 150 7.27 5.96 -1.14
N ALA A 151 6.10 5.57 -0.60
CA ALA A 151 5.94 4.26 0.02
C ALA A 151 6.05 3.10 -0.98
N LEU A 152 5.64 3.32 -2.23
CA LEU A 152 5.78 2.35 -3.32
C LEU A 152 7.25 2.24 -3.73
N VAL A 153 7.92 3.37 -4.01
CA VAL A 153 9.32 3.39 -4.44
C VAL A 153 10.24 2.70 -3.43
N LYS A 154 10.04 2.92 -2.12
CA LYS A 154 10.79 2.21 -1.05
C LYS A 154 10.68 0.68 -1.09
N LYS A 155 9.69 0.15 -1.81
CA LYS A 155 9.48 -1.31 -1.93
C LYS A 155 9.94 -1.87 -3.27
N LEU A 156 10.32 -1.02 -4.22
CA LEU A 156 10.82 -1.48 -5.51
C LEU A 156 12.23 -2.04 -5.38
N PRO A 157 12.51 -3.22 -5.93
CA PRO A 157 13.87 -3.74 -6.00
C PRO A 157 14.83 -2.75 -6.71
N GLY A 158 15.97 -2.51 -6.11
CA GLY A 158 16.98 -1.58 -6.64
C GLY A 158 16.71 -0.11 -6.35
N ALA A 159 15.59 0.24 -5.69
CA ALA A 159 15.29 1.61 -5.30
C ALA A 159 15.78 1.89 -3.87
N GLU A 160 16.42 3.04 -3.70
CA GLU A 160 16.83 3.59 -2.42
C GLU A 160 16.38 5.05 -2.32
N ILE A 161 15.92 5.46 -1.16
CA ILE A 161 15.64 6.87 -0.87
C ILE A 161 16.54 7.26 0.29
N THR A 162 17.47 8.19 0.02
CA THR A 162 18.40 8.66 1.05
C THR A 162 17.67 9.49 2.11
N GLU A 163 18.35 9.78 3.22
CA GLU A 163 17.80 10.62 4.30
C GLU A 163 17.45 12.03 3.81
N GLU A 164 18.21 12.56 2.86
CA GLU A 164 17.96 13.84 2.24
C GLU A 164 16.79 13.78 1.23
N GLY A 165 16.19 12.60 1.00
CA GLY A 165 15.07 12.39 0.09
C GLY A 165 15.50 12.27 -1.39
N THR A 166 16.78 12.04 -1.68
CA THR A 166 17.26 11.73 -3.01
C THR A 166 16.93 10.29 -3.36
N ILE A 167 16.36 10.09 -4.54
CA ILE A 167 16.02 8.75 -5.04
C ILE A 167 17.20 8.20 -5.82
N LYS A 168 17.58 6.97 -5.53
CA LYS A 168 18.51 6.19 -6.35
C LYS A 168 17.79 4.97 -6.90
N MET A 169 18.06 4.63 -8.14
CA MET A 169 17.58 3.39 -8.77
C MET A 169 18.80 2.66 -9.34
N ASN A 170 19.02 1.42 -8.85
CA ASN A 170 20.20 0.62 -9.21
C ASN A 170 21.54 1.39 -9.03
N GLY A 171 21.64 2.20 -7.97
CA GLY A 171 22.80 3.02 -7.65
C GLY A 171 22.89 4.35 -8.39
N LYS A 172 22.09 4.60 -9.44
CA LYS A 172 22.03 5.87 -10.19
C LYS A 172 20.99 6.81 -9.58
N GLU A 173 21.31 8.10 -9.50
CA GLU A 173 20.39 9.12 -8.99
C GLU A 173 19.26 9.41 -9.99
N VAL A 174 18.00 9.31 -9.52
CA VAL A 174 16.82 9.65 -10.32
C VAL A 174 16.72 11.18 -10.47
N LYS A 175 16.86 11.66 -11.68
CA LYS A 175 16.83 13.09 -12.00
C LYS A 175 15.43 13.61 -12.34
N LYS A 176 14.54 12.74 -12.82
CA LYS A 176 13.18 13.11 -13.24
C LYS A 176 12.16 12.10 -12.76
N ILE A 177 11.00 12.63 -12.40
CA ILE A 177 9.77 11.84 -12.20
C ILE A 177 8.80 12.20 -13.31
N LEU A 178 8.33 11.19 -14.02
CA LEU A 178 7.31 11.34 -15.03
C LEU A 178 6.01 10.68 -14.57
N VAL A 179 4.90 11.13 -15.13
CA VAL A 179 3.59 10.50 -15.01
C VAL A 179 3.01 10.37 -16.42
N ASP A 180 2.82 9.16 -16.90
CA ASP A 180 2.48 8.85 -18.29
C ASP A 180 3.38 9.56 -19.29
N GLY A 181 4.70 9.50 -19.08
CA GLY A 181 5.70 10.11 -19.93
C GLY A 181 5.82 11.65 -19.86
N LYS A 182 5.09 12.31 -18.97
CA LYS A 182 5.13 13.77 -18.77
C LYS A 182 5.80 14.11 -17.46
N GLU A 183 6.74 15.05 -17.47
CA GLU A 183 7.45 15.45 -16.26
C GLU A 183 6.49 15.98 -15.19
N PHE A 184 6.68 15.49 -13.99
CA PHE A 184 5.86 15.80 -12.83
C PHE A 184 6.75 16.49 -11.79
N MET A 185 6.38 17.68 -11.36
CA MET A 185 7.16 18.49 -10.43
C MET A 185 8.58 18.78 -10.96
N THR A 186 8.68 19.49 -12.05
CA THR A 186 9.93 19.78 -12.79
C THR A 186 11.10 20.11 -11.88
N GLY A 187 12.13 19.25 -11.90
CA GLY A 187 13.35 19.39 -11.12
C GLY A 187 13.17 19.25 -9.61
N ASP A 188 12.03 18.76 -9.11
CA ASP A 188 11.79 18.50 -7.68
C ASP A 188 11.24 17.10 -7.45
N THR A 189 12.11 16.11 -7.55
CA THR A 189 11.75 14.70 -7.35
C THR A 189 11.29 14.39 -5.93
N LYS A 190 11.78 15.12 -4.94
CA LYS A 190 11.41 14.94 -3.52
C LYS A 190 9.96 15.30 -3.27
N THR A 191 9.54 16.47 -3.75
CA THR A 191 8.14 16.90 -3.65
C THR A 191 7.22 15.99 -4.47
N ALA A 192 7.67 15.54 -5.64
CA ALA A 192 6.91 14.62 -6.49
C ALA A 192 6.58 13.30 -5.77
N LEU A 193 7.55 12.70 -5.05
CA LEU A 193 7.34 11.47 -4.28
C LEU A 193 6.21 11.57 -3.25
N LYS A 194 6.07 12.72 -2.63
CA LYS A 194 5.13 12.93 -1.52
C LYS A 194 3.74 13.38 -1.97
N ASN A 195 3.58 13.72 -3.25
CA ASN A 195 2.36 14.34 -3.75
C ASN A 195 1.57 13.49 -4.76
N LEU A 196 2.05 12.30 -5.13
CA LEU A 196 1.33 11.42 -6.02
C LEU A 196 0.84 10.18 -5.24
N PRO A 197 -0.49 9.92 -5.17
CA PRO A 197 -1.01 8.78 -4.44
C PRO A 197 -0.77 7.48 -5.21
N THR A 198 -0.42 6.43 -4.49
CA THR A 198 -0.21 5.09 -5.09
C THR A 198 -1.48 4.48 -5.67
N SER A 199 -2.64 4.88 -5.16
CA SER A 199 -3.94 4.33 -5.56
C SER A 199 -4.25 4.47 -7.05
N ILE A 200 -3.71 5.49 -7.72
CA ILE A 200 -3.91 5.76 -9.14
C ILE A 200 -2.83 5.13 -10.05
N ILE A 201 -1.76 4.56 -9.48
CA ILE A 201 -0.64 4.01 -10.24
C ILE A 201 -0.92 2.55 -10.63
N GLU A 202 -0.71 2.24 -11.90
CA GLU A 202 -0.76 0.88 -12.45
C GLU A 202 0.62 0.24 -12.48
N LYS A 203 1.62 1.01 -12.96
CA LYS A 203 2.99 0.53 -13.14
C LYS A 203 4.01 1.64 -12.93
N VAL A 204 5.24 1.24 -12.65
CA VAL A 204 6.40 2.14 -12.57
C VAL A 204 7.45 1.64 -13.56
N LYS A 205 7.96 2.54 -14.40
CA LYS A 205 9.07 2.25 -15.30
C LYS A 205 10.32 2.98 -14.80
N ALA A 206 11.43 2.29 -14.77
CA ALA A 206 12.74 2.86 -14.49
C ALA A 206 13.65 2.63 -15.69
N TYR A 207 14.19 3.70 -16.24
CA TYR A 207 15.06 3.67 -17.41
C TYR A 207 15.97 4.87 -17.45
N ASP A 208 17.04 4.76 -18.22
CA ASP A 208 17.92 5.88 -18.52
C ASP A 208 17.53 6.53 -19.85
N GLN A 209 17.52 7.84 -19.90
CA GLN A 209 17.29 8.61 -21.12
C GLN A 209 18.43 9.60 -21.32
N GLN A 210 18.67 9.97 -22.57
CA GLN A 210 19.62 11.00 -22.92
C GLN A 210 19.29 12.31 -22.20
N SER A 211 20.31 13.12 -21.97
CA SER A 211 20.13 14.47 -21.44
C SER A 211 19.17 15.28 -22.32
N ASP A 212 18.53 16.29 -21.75
CA ASP A 212 17.67 17.17 -22.55
C ASP A 212 18.45 17.91 -23.62
N LEU A 213 19.74 18.19 -23.38
CA LEU A 213 20.63 18.83 -24.35
C LEU A 213 20.91 17.89 -25.52
N ALA A 214 21.31 16.64 -25.23
CA ALA A 214 21.55 15.62 -26.27
C ALA A 214 20.28 15.36 -27.09
N ARG A 215 19.11 15.25 -26.43
CA ARG A 215 17.81 15.06 -27.10
C ARG A 215 17.44 16.20 -28.06
N VAL A 216 17.74 17.44 -27.67
CA VAL A 216 17.42 18.64 -28.49
C VAL A 216 18.41 18.89 -29.59
N THR A 217 19.70 18.73 -29.31
CA THR A 217 20.77 18.99 -30.28
C THR A 217 21.03 17.81 -31.21
N GLY A 218 20.62 16.61 -30.85
CA GLY A 218 20.98 15.37 -31.55
C GLY A 218 22.45 14.98 -31.36
N ILE A 219 23.17 15.66 -30.50
CA ILE A 219 24.59 15.39 -30.19
C ILE A 219 24.63 14.69 -28.82
N ASP A 220 25.20 13.50 -28.82
CA ASP A 220 25.39 12.77 -27.56
C ASP A 220 26.44 13.48 -26.72
N ASP A 221 26.04 13.93 -25.53
CA ASP A 221 26.92 14.58 -24.55
C ASP A 221 27.49 13.60 -23.51
N GLY A 222 27.18 12.31 -23.65
CA GLY A 222 27.59 11.25 -22.72
C GLY A 222 26.89 11.29 -21.37
N GLU A 223 25.92 12.19 -21.19
CA GLU A 223 25.12 12.27 -19.96
C GLU A 223 23.78 11.55 -20.10
N GLU A 224 23.57 10.58 -19.22
CA GLU A 224 22.29 9.90 -19.08
C GLU A 224 21.57 10.37 -17.81
N GLN A 225 20.26 10.45 -17.89
CA GLN A 225 19.39 10.79 -16.78
C GLN A 225 18.49 9.62 -16.43
N THR A 226 18.65 9.07 -15.23
CA THR A 226 17.74 8.04 -14.75
C THR A 226 16.38 8.63 -14.42
N VAL A 227 15.33 7.99 -14.92
CA VAL A 227 13.94 8.45 -14.86
C VAL A 227 13.06 7.39 -14.20
N LEU A 228 12.13 7.83 -13.37
CA LEU A 228 11.00 7.04 -12.91
C LEU A 228 9.72 7.56 -13.57
N ASP A 229 9.06 6.73 -14.39
CA ASP A 229 7.80 7.06 -15.05
C ASP A 229 6.66 6.23 -14.43
N PHE A 230 5.70 6.91 -13.84
CA PHE A 230 4.53 6.33 -13.19
C PHE A 230 3.36 6.29 -14.16
N GLY A 231 3.04 5.10 -14.66
CA GLY A 231 1.86 4.86 -15.50
C GLY A 231 0.58 4.85 -14.66
N LEU A 232 -0.40 5.64 -15.08
CA LEU A 232 -1.69 5.74 -14.42
C LEU A 232 -2.62 4.59 -14.80
N LYS A 233 -3.50 4.19 -13.89
CA LYS A 233 -4.61 3.27 -14.18
C LYS A 233 -5.53 3.88 -15.24
N LYS A 234 -6.14 3.02 -16.05
CA LYS A 234 -7.10 3.46 -17.09
C LYS A 234 -8.19 4.34 -16.50
N GLY A 235 -8.43 5.49 -17.12
CA GLY A 235 -9.42 6.47 -16.69
C GLY A 235 -8.96 7.46 -15.61
N MET A 236 -7.74 7.29 -15.07
CA MET A 236 -7.18 8.19 -14.05
C MET A 236 -6.36 9.35 -14.64
N ASN A 237 -6.32 9.48 -15.96
CA ASN A 237 -5.63 10.56 -16.67
C ASN A 237 -6.44 11.85 -16.79
N LYS A 238 -7.71 11.83 -16.34
CA LYS A 238 -8.64 12.99 -16.35
C LYS A 238 -9.41 13.05 -15.05
N GLY A 239 -9.47 14.22 -14.42
CA GLY A 239 -10.24 14.42 -13.20
C GLY A 239 -9.61 15.38 -12.22
N TYR A 240 -10.18 15.36 -11.04
CA TYR A 240 -9.71 16.12 -9.88
C TYR A 240 -9.24 15.14 -8.80
N MET A 241 -8.23 15.55 -8.09
CA MET A 241 -7.75 14.85 -6.90
C MET A 241 -7.53 15.87 -5.80
N SER A 242 -7.91 15.54 -4.58
CA SER A 242 -7.61 16.33 -3.40
C SER A 242 -7.23 15.43 -2.24
N ASN A 243 -6.31 15.90 -1.44
CA ASN A 243 -5.93 15.28 -0.18
C ASN A 243 -5.80 16.36 0.88
N ILE A 244 -6.43 16.14 2.01
CA ILE A 244 -6.39 17.04 3.16
C ILE A 244 -6.08 16.20 4.39
N ASP A 245 -5.01 16.54 5.07
CA ASP A 245 -4.58 15.91 6.33
C ASP A 245 -4.46 17.00 7.38
N LEU A 246 -5.27 16.92 8.42
CA LEU A 246 -5.32 17.88 9.52
C LEU A 246 -5.04 17.13 10.82
N SER A 247 -3.98 17.51 11.49
CA SER A 247 -3.56 16.92 12.75
C SER A 247 -3.40 17.98 13.82
N LEU A 248 -4.07 17.78 14.93
CA LEU A 248 -3.97 18.63 16.12
C LEU A 248 -3.45 17.82 17.30
N GLY A 249 -2.57 18.41 18.05
CA GLY A 249 -1.96 17.79 19.23
C GLY A 249 -2.12 18.65 20.49
N THR A 250 -1.67 18.12 21.62
CA THR A 250 -1.57 18.86 22.87
C THR A 250 -0.54 19.98 22.76
N GLN A 251 -0.57 20.96 23.67
CA GLN A 251 0.37 22.09 23.73
C GLN A 251 0.42 22.94 22.44
N GLY A 252 -0.71 23.09 21.75
CA GLY A 252 -0.79 23.89 20.53
C GLY A 252 -0.04 23.32 19.33
N ARG A 253 0.23 22.01 19.31
CA ARG A 253 0.88 21.32 18.19
C ARG A 253 -0.13 21.10 17.07
N TYR A 254 0.34 21.33 15.84
CA TYR A 254 -0.47 21.12 14.64
C TYR A 254 0.40 20.64 13.47
N ALA A 255 -0.22 19.91 12.56
CA ALA A 255 0.34 19.62 11.25
C ALA A 255 -0.81 19.53 10.24
N GLU A 256 -0.76 20.38 9.24
CA GLU A 256 -1.77 20.54 8.20
C GLU A 256 -1.13 20.31 6.85
N LYS A 257 -1.75 19.48 6.01
CA LYS A 257 -1.32 19.26 4.64
C LYS A 257 -2.54 19.33 3.74
N LEU A 258 -2.41 20.03 2.65
CA LEU A 258 -3.42 20.10 1.62
C LEU A 258 -2.80 19.93 0.25
N MET A 259 -3.51 19.24 -0.63
CA MET A 259 -3.16 19.09 -2.03
C MET A 259 -4.43 19.06 -2.86
N GLY A 260 -4.43 19.81 -3.94
CA GLY A 260 -5.45 19.78 -4.98
C GLY A 260 -4.77 19.63 -6.34
N ALA A 261 -5.31 18.76 -7.19
CA ALA A 261 -4.80 18.57 -8.53
C ALA A 261 -5.92 18.42 -9.55
N TYR A 262 -5.70 18.94 -10.73
CA TYR A 262 -6.54 18.79 -11.91
C TYR A 262 -5.73 18.17 -13.04
N PHE A 263 -6.25 17.14 -13.67
CA PHE A 263 -5.62 16.43 -14.77
C PHE A 263 -6.55 16.34 -15.97
N ASN A 264 -6.02 16.58 -17.14
CA ASN A 264 -6.62 16.18 -18.41
C ASN A 264 -5.53 15.78 -19.41
N ASP A 265 -5.92 15.37 -20.63
CA ASP A 265 -4.97 14.88 -21.64
C ASP A 265 -3.87 15.89 -21.99
N LYS A 266 -4.13 17.18 -21.86
CA LYS A 266 -3.23 18.27 -22.28
C LYS A 266 -2.61 19.03 -21.14
N MET A 267 -3.26 19.06 -19.97
CA MET A 267 -2.85 19.93 -18.88
C MET A 267 -2.95 19.18 -17.54
N ARG A 268 -1.98 19.44 -16.68
CA ARG A 268 -1.97 19.06 -15.28
C ARG A 268 -1.66 20.30 -14.45
N VAL A 269 -2.45 20.54 -13.45
CA VAL A 269 -2.23 21.63 -12.48
C VAL A 269 -2.34 21.03 -11.10
N MET A 270 -1.40 21.39 -10.23
CA MET A 270 -1.43 20.98 -8.84
C MET A 270 -1.11 22.17 -7.94
N VAL A 271 -1.84 22.27 -6.84
CA VAL A 271 -1.58 23.21 -5.74
C VAL A 271 -1.41 22.40 -4.47
N PHE A 272 -0.42 22.71 -3.69
CA PHE A 272 -0.12 22.00 -2.45
C PHE A 272 0.42 22.96 -1.40
N GLY A 273 0.17 22.65 -0.14
CA GLY A 273 0.65 23.43 0.98
C GLY A 273 0.74 22.59 2.24
N ASP A 274 1.65 22.96 3.11
CA ASP A 274 1.71 22.42 4.46
C ASP A 274 2.04 23.53 5.49
N ALA A 275 1.59 23.30 6.70
CA ALA A 275 1.96 24.11 7.85
C ALA A 275 2.04 23.22 9.08
N ASN A 276 3.14 23.30 9.82
CA ASN A 276 3.29 22.50 11.03
C ASN A 276 4.27 23.12 12.02
N ASN A 277 4.17 22.71 13.29
CA ASN A 277 5.11 23.03 14.35
C ASN A 277 5.56 21.78 15.13
N VAL A 278 5.60 20.63 14.46
CA VAL A 278 5.98 19.32 15.02
C VAL A 278 7.31 18.80 14.46
N ASN A 279 8.15 19.69 13.94
CA ASN A 279 9.40 19.35 13.27
C ASN A 279 9.21 18.48 12.00
N ASP A 280 8.00 18.46 11.41
CA ASP A 280 7.77 17.78 10.16
C ASP A 280 8.36 18.63 9.02
N THR A 281 9.06 17.98 8.12
CA THR A 281 9.63 18.63 6.94
C THR A 281 8.61 18.85 5.81
N GLY A 282 7.34 18.46 6.05
CA GLY A 282 6.25 18.65 5.11
C GLY A 282 6.50 17.98 3.76
N PHE A 283 6.03 18.60 2.69
CA PHE A 283 6.25 18.15 1.32
C PHE A 283 7.69 18.36 0.82
N GLY A 284 8.48 19.22 1.46
CA GLY A 284 9.81 19.63 1.00
C GLY A 284 11.01 18.98 1.71
N GLY A 285 10.81 18.13 2.70
CA GLY A 285 11.90 17.61 3.53
C GLY A 285 12.07 16.09 3.51
N GLY A 286 13.25 15.63 3.90
CA GLY A 286 13.64 14.23 3.95
C GLY A 286 12.78 13.33 4.83
N SER A 287 12.88 12.06 4.61
CA SER A 287 12.09 10.98 5.23
C SER A 287 12.08 11.03 6.76
N ARG A 288 10.90 10.94 7.37
CA ARG A 288 10.74 10.47 8.75
C ARG A 288 11.10 8.98 8.79
N GLY A 289 12.23 8.64 9.37
CA GLY A 289 12.49 7.23 9.66
C GLY A 289 13.92 6.75 9.55
N GLY A 290 14.86 7.62 9.23
CA GLY A 290 16.28 7.35 9.46
C GLY A 290 16.69 7.83 10.86
N PHE A 291 17.54 7.10 11.53
CA PHE A 291 18.28 7.56 12.74
C PHE A 291 19.27 8.68 12.37
N GLY A 292 18.95 9.53 11.39
CA GLY A 292 19.74 10.66 10.91
C GLY A 292 19.14 11.95 11.38
N GLN A 293 19.92 12.72 12.08
CA GLN A 293 19.78 14.08 12.60
C GLN A 293 18.35 14.63 12.60
N ALA A 294 17.59 14.30 13.65
CA ALA A 294 16.39 15.04 13.99
C ALA A 294 16.74 16.54 14.00
N ARG A 295 15.95 17.40 13.37
CA ARG A 295 16.10 18.84 13.49
C ARG A 295 16.15 19.17 14.98
N GLN A 296 17.26 19.75 15.39
CA GLN A 296 17.44 20.11 16.79
C GLN A 296 16.53 21.31 17.12
N GLY A 297 15.95 21.29 18.32
CA GLY A 297 15.08 22.35 18.78
C GLY A 297 13.63 22.23 18.29
N LEU A 298 12.88 23.31 18.44
CA LEU A 298 11.52 23.46 18.00
C LEU A 298 11.51 24.16 16.64
N ASN A 299 10.92 23.52 15.65
CA ASN A 299 10.82 24.11 14.32
C ASN A 299 9.35 24.15 13.88
N ALA A 300 8.95 25.31 13.40
CA ALA A 300 7.72 25.50 12.67
C ALA A 300 8.03 25.72 11.19
N SER A 301 7.26 25.12 10.31
CA SER A 301 7.42 25.29 8.86
C SER A 301 6.09 25.52 8.18
N LYS A 302 6.12 26.33 7.13
CA LYS A 302 4.98 26.56 6.22
C LYS A 302 5.50 26.48 4.80
N MET A 303 4.74 25.86 3.93
CA MET A 303 5.04 25.80 2.52
C MET A 303 3.77 25.98 1.70
N LEU A 304 3.88 26.69 0.59
CA LEU A 304 2.85 26.76 -0.44
C LEU A 304 3.52 26.60 -1.79
N GLY A 305 2.94 25.78 -2.64
CA GLY A 305 3.48 25.53 -3.97
C GLY A 305 2.39 25.27 -4.99
N ALA A 306 2.72 25.56 -6.22
CA ALA A 306 1.91 25.20 -7.38
C ALA A 306 2.82 24.71 -8.51
N ASN A 307 2.34 23.77 -9.29
CA ASN A 307 2.95 23.39 -10.53
C ASN A 307 1.91 23.24 -11.64
N PHE A 308 2.35 23.39 -12.85
CA PHE A 308 1.58 23.06 -14.04
C PHE A 308 2.44 22.38 -15.07
N ASN A 309 1.80 21.55 -15.88
CA ASN A 309 2.37 20.95 -17.08
C ASN A 309 1.32 21.07 -18.18
N TYR A 310 1.71 21.60 -19.32
CA TYR A 310 0.87 21.75 -20.49
C TYR A 310 1.56 21.15 -21.70
N MET A 311 0.86 20.24 -22.36
CA MET A 311 1.26 19.61 -23.61
C MET A 311 0.10 19.74 -24.60
N GLY A 312 -0.01 20.91 -25.23
CA GLY A 312 -1.14 21.23 -26.13
C GLY A 312 -1.12 20.41 -27.42
N ASN A 313 0.07 20.20 -27.94
CA ASN A 313 0.36 19.30 -29.06
C ASN A 313 1.81 18.83 -28.94
N LYS A 314 2.25 17.94 -29.85
CA LYS A 314 3.64 17.47 -29.86
C LYS A 314 4.68 18.57 -30.10
N LYS A 315 4.24 19.74 -30.57
CA LYS A 315 5.07 20.88 -30.93
C LYS A 315 5.28 21.90 -29.81
N LEU A 316 4.42 21.89 -28.78
CA LEU A 316 4.49 22.86 -27.70
C LEU A 316 4.28 22.17 -26.36
N GLN A 317 5.31 22.24 -25.52
CA GLN A 317 5.27 21.78 -24.14
C GLN A 317 5.70 22.92 -23.22
N MET A 318 4.99 23.09 -22.13
CA MET A 318 5.30 24.06 -21.09
C MET A 318 5.08 23.39 -19.74
N ASP A 319 6.00 23.58 -18.85
CA ASP A 319 5.83 23.22 -17.45
C ASP A 319 6.49 24.26 -16.56
N GLY A 320 5.98 24.33 -15.34
CA GLY A 320 6.51 25.27 -14.39
C GLY A 320 6.10 24.95 -12.98
N SER A 321 6.87 25.47 -12.04
CA SER A 321 6.59 25.37 -10.62
C SER A 321 6.97 26.65 -9.90
N VAL A 322 6.20 26.99 -8.87
CA VAL A 322 6.51 28.00 -7.89
C VAL A 322 6.35 27.40 -6.52
N ARG A 323 7.27 27.71 -5.62
CA ARG A 323 7.23 27.25 -4.24
C ARG A 323 7.75 28.33 -3.30
N TRP A 324 7.00 28.56 -2.27
CA TRP A 324 7.39 29.36 -1.12
C TRP A 324 7.57 28.46 0.09
N ASN A 325 8.64 28.67 0.85
CA ASN A 325 8.89 28.02 2.13
C ASN A 325 9.22 29.07 3.17
N HIS A 326 8.69 28.87 4.37
CA HIS A 326 9.00 29.62 5.55
C HIS A 326 9.32 28.67 6.69
N SER A 327 10.38 28.96 7.44
CA SER A 327 10.68 28.19 8.67
C SER A 327 11.16 29.10 9.80
N ASP A 328 10.65 28.81 10.99
CA ASP A 328 11.11 29.36 12.25
C ASP A 328 11.73 28.22 13.08
N GLY A 329 12.93 28.45 13.61
CA GLY A 329 13.64 27.48 14.47
C GLY A 329 14.03 28.12 15.79
N ASP A 330 13.77 27.44 16.89
CA ASP A 330 14.26 27.76 18.25
C ASP A 330 15.04 26.55 18.78
N GLN A 331 16.32 26.73 18.95
CA GLN A 331 17.23 25.69 19.40
C GLN A 331 17.93 26.12 20.70
N ASN A 332 17.74 25.33 21.74
CA ASN A 332 18.46 25.46 22.99
C ASN A 332 19.43 24.28 23.14
N THR A 333 20.70 24.56 23.23
CA THR A 333 21.77 23.58 23.37
C THR A 333 22.52 23.77 24.66
N ARG A 334 22.60 22.72 25.47
CA ARG A 334 23.47 22.66 26.62
C ARG A 334 24.57 21.63 26.32
N THR A 335 25.81 22.08 26.43
CA THR A 335 26.99 21.23 26.24
C THR A 335 27.81 21.21 27.51
N SER A 336 28.12 20.03 28.00
CA SER A 336 29.08 19.82 29.09
C SER A 336 30.24 19.00 28.52
N THR A 337 31.44 19.50 28.68
CA THR A 337 32.66 18.87 28.16
C THR A 337 33.66 18.65 29.27
N GLU A 338 34.22 17.45 29.33
CA GLU A 338 35.36 17.11 30.19
C GLU A 338 36.56 16.85 29.29
N ASN A 339 37.68 17.52 29.60
CA ASN A 339 38.95 17.37 28.89
C ASN A 339 39.95 16.60 29.75
N PHE A 340 40.18 15.36 29.45
CA PHE A 340 41.05 14.46 30.18
C PHE A 340 42.56 14.74 29.99
N VAL A 341 42.91 15.61 29.05
CA VAL A 341 44.33 15.95 28.72
C VAL A 341 44.82 17.17 29.45
N SER A 342 43.93 18.06 29.91
CA SER A 342 44.30 19.33 30.56
C SER A 342 43.73 19.39 31.96
N SER A 343 44.59 19.75 32.94
CA SER A 343 44.17 20.02 34.34
C SER A 343 43.65 21.44 34.54
N THR A 344 43.90 22.36 33.59
CA THR A 344 43.40 23.73 33.61
C THR A 344 42.24 23.87 32.63
N GLY A 345 41.06 24.24 33.14
CA GLY A 345 39.85 24.29 32.33
C GLY A 345 39.38 22.92 31.89
N ALA A 346 39.60 21.89 32.74
CA ALA A 346 39.24 20.50 32.45
C ALA A 346 37.75 20.31 32.21
N PHE A 347 36.91 21.13 32.83
CA PHE A 347 35.46 21.09 32.67
C PHE A 347 34.96 22.37 32.02
N SER A 348 34.08 22.25 31.08
CA SER A 348 33.45 23.40 30.40
C SER A 348 31.97 23.15 30.23
N ASN A 349 31.15 24.10 30.65
CA ASN A 349 29.71 24.13 30.44
C ASN A 349 29.36 25.29 29.52
N SER A 350 28.57 25.03 28.46
CA SER A 350 28.04 26.07 27.62
C SER A 350 26.53 25.93 27.44
N LEU A 351 25.86 27.07 27.44
CA LEU A 351 24.45 27.20 27.09
C LEU A 351 24.36 28.09 25.86
N SER A 352 23.70 27.62 24.82
CA SER A 352 23.51 28.37 23.58
C SER A 352 22.04 28.34 23.20
N GLN A 353 21.48 29.51 22.89
CA GLN A 353 20.15 29.65 22.33
C GLN A 353 20.29 30.28 20.93
N LYS A 354 19.66 29.65 19.95
CA LYS A 354 19.68 30.09 18.56
C LYS A 354 18.28 30.18 18.01
N TYR A 355 17.91 31.36 17.56
CA TYR A 355 16.69 31.60 16.76
C TYR A 355 17.08 31.73 15.31
N THR A 356 16.31 31.08 14.42
CA THR A 356 16.51 31.17 12.98
C THR A 356 15.17 31.35 12.30
N ARG A 357 15.08 32.34 11.41
CA ARG A 357 13.90 32.55 10.54
C ARG A 357 14.39 32.58 9.11
N SER A 358 13.75 31.77 8.26
CA SER A 358 14.10 31.73 6.85
C SER A 358 12.85 31.77 5.97
N ASN A 359 13.00 32.44 4.82
CA ASN A 359 12.01 32.44 3.74
C ASN A 359 12.73 32.12 2.45
N SER A 360 12.14 31.29 1.61
CA SER A 360 12.65 31.03 0.27
C SER A 360 11.52 30.95 -0.75
N TRP A 361 11.82 31.45 -1.93
CA TRP A 361 11.00 31.34 -3.12
C TRP A 361 11.82 30.64 -4.18
N ASP A 362 11.24 29.58 -4.76
CA ASP A 362 11.79 28.84 -5.89
C ASP A 362 10.83 28.98 -7.07
N PHE A 363 11.33 29.39 -8.19
CA PHE A 363 10.61 29.50 -9.45
C PHE A 363 11.35 28.71 -10.52
N ARG A 364 10.65 27.87 -11.26
CA ARG A 364 11.17 27.14 -12.41
C ARG A 364 10.12 27.13 -13.52
N PHE A 365 10.61 27.30 -14.74
CA PHE A 365 9.77 27.22 -15.92
C PHE A 365 10.54 26.53 -17.05
N ARG A 366 9.84 25.77 -17.88
CA ARG A 366 10.37 25.19 -19.11
C ARG A 366 9.36 25.41 -20.23
N LEU A 367 9.87 25.90 -21.34
CA LEU A 367 9.19 25.95 -22.62
C LEU A 367 10.00 25.15 -23.62
N GLU A 368 9.36 24.22 -24.30
CA GLU A 368 9.91 23.52 -25.46
C GLU A 368 8.94 23.70 -26.63
N TRP A 369 9.44 24.31 -27.68
CA TRP A 369 8.65 24.64 -28.86
C TRP A 369 9.33 24.16 -30.14
N GLN A 370 8.65 23.31 -30.89
CA GLN A 370 9.07 22.77 -32.17
C GLN A 370 8.13 23.29 -33.28
N PRO A 371 8.33 24.50 -33.81
CA PRO A 371 7.50 25.07 -34.86
C PRO A 371 7.48 24.20 -36.13
N ASP A 372 8.60 23.60 -36.47
CA ASP A 372 8.82 22.72 -37.60
C ASP A 372 9.75 21.55 -37.25
N SER A 373 10.05 20.68 -38.23
CA SER A 373 10.91 19.49 -38.03
C SER A 373 12.41 19.81 -37.86
N MET A 374 12.81 21.00 -38.17
CA MET A 374 14.24 21.44 -38.15
C MET A 374 14.55 22.37 -36.99
N THR A 375 13.51 22.92 -36.34
CA THR A 375 13.67 23.95 -35.29
C THR A 375 13.15 23.44 -33.96
N ASN A 376 14.03 23.45 -32.95
CA ASN A 376 13.62 23.20 -31.54
C ASN A 376 14.13 24.35 -30.69
N ILE A 377 13.20 24.99 -29.98
CA ILE A 377 13.50 26.09 -29.05
C ILE A 377 13.19 25.61 -27.65
N MET A 378 14.22 25.62 -26.81
CA MET A 378 14.10 25.30 -25.40
C MET A 378 14.49 26.49 -24.55
N PHE A 379 13.60 26.90 -23.64
CA PHE A 379 13.82 27.98 -22.69
C PHE A 379 13.54 27.52 -21.29
N ARG A 380 14.50 27.63 -20.36
CA ARG A 380 14.44 27.11 -18.99
C ARG A 380 14.91 28.15 -17.98
N PRO A 381 14.12 29.17 -17.68
CA PRO A 381 14.47 30.09 -16.61
C PRO A 381 14.22 29.42 -15.24
N SER A 382 15.12 29.71 -14.31
CA SER A 382 14.94 29.40 -12.90
C SER A 382 15.37 30.59 -12.06
N ALA A 383 14.67 30.84 -10.97
CA ALA A 383 15.03 31.88 -10.02
C ALA A 383 14.82 31.35 -8.59
N GLN A 384 15.75 31.67 -7.73
CA GLN A 384 15.65 31.41 -6.31
C GLN A 384 15.95 32.68 -5.54
N TYR A 385 15.09 33.00 -4.59
CA TYR A 385 15.27 34.07 -3.65
C TYR A 385 15.15 33.53 -2.23
N SER A 386 16.10 33.83 -1.37
CA SER A 386 16.06 33.41 0.03
C SER A 386 16.55 34.49 0.97
N THR A 387 15.92 34.57 2.13
CA THR A 387 16.36 35.37 3.26
C THR A 387 16.50 34.45 4.48
N SER A 388 17.52 34.72 5.29
CA SER A 388 17.71 34.00 6.55
C SER A 388 18.25 34.95 7.61
N ASP A 389 17.52 35.08 8.70
CA ASP A 389 17.89 35.82 9.87
C ASP A 389 18.23 34.82 10.99
N SER A 390 19.36 35.02 11.67
CA SER A 390 19.78 34.15 12.76
C SER A 390 20.34 34.99 13.90
N GLU A 391 19.82 34.74 15.11
CA GLU A 391 20.29 35.33 16.34
C GLU A 391 20.80 34.21 17.24
N THR A 392 22.03 34.36 17.78
CA THR A 392 22.62 33.35 18.63
C THR A 392 23.19 34.02 19.89
N GLY A 393 22.67 33.63 21.04
CA GLY A 393 23.22 33.97 22.33
C GLY A 393 23.93 32.76 22.95
N SER A 394 25.14 32.93 23.48
CA SER A 394 25.84 31.84 24.19
C SER A 394 26.54 32.33 25.42
N VAL A 395 26.53 31.50 26.48
CA VAL A 395 27.26 31.70 27.71
C VAL A 395 28.06 30.44 27.98
N SER A 396 29.32 30.56 28.24
CA SER A 396 30.19 29.43 28.60
C SER A 396 31.02 29.75 29.87
N ALA A 397 31.26 28.71 30.64
CA ALA A 397 32.15 28.79 31.83
C ALA A 397 33.05 27.55 31.83
N SER A 398 34.30 27.75 32.19
CA SER A 398 35.29 26.69 32.34
C SER A 398 35.73 26.58 33.80
N TYR A 399 35.96 25.37 34.27
CA TYR A 399 36.28 25.04 35.64
C TYR A 399 37.47 24.09 35.67
N ASN A 400 38.29 24.20 36.74
CA ASN A 400 39.42 23.28 36.94
C ASN A 400 39.01 21.98 37.68
N GLU A 401 37.87 22.01 38.37
CA GLU A 401 37.27 20.89 39.06
C GLU A 401 35.84 20.67 38.54
N ASP A 402 35.32 19.47 38.75
CA ASP A 402 33.94 19.14 38.37
C ASP A 402 32.94 20.08 39.08
N PRO A 403 32.12 20.83 38.35
CA PRO A 403 31.18 21.78 38.93
C PRO A 403 29.91 21.13 39.51
N TYR A 404 29.76 19.79 39.42
CA TYR A 404 28.57 19.05 39.89
C TYR A 404 28.91 17.99 40.94
#